data_41d513d082a0f823c5e37644528288c6
#
_entry.id   41d513d082a0f823c5e37644528288c6
#
_cell.length_a   1.000
_cell.length_b   1.000
_cell.length_c   1.000
_cell.angle_alpha   90.00
_cell.angle_beta   90.00
_cell.angle_gamma   90.00
#
_symmetry.space_group_name_H-M   'P 1'
#
loop_
_entity.id
_entity.type
_entity.pdbx_description
1 polymer ?
#
loop_
_entity_poly.entity_id
_entity_poly.type
_entity_poly.pdbx_seq_one_letter_code
_entity_poly.pdbx_strand_id
1 'polypeptide(L)'
;MTNSVNSAKDLDSILFDISPKIKELAGLCEANTGIDKELFVKYDVKRGLRDLNGKGVLAGLTNISDVCAKKIVNGEEVPCAGNLYYRGYNIKDLVRGFLDADHFGYEEIAYLLLFGELPTAAQLDGFHETLTERRTLPPNFVRDVIMKAPSRDMMNNISRAILNLYSYDEKADDTSIPNVLRQCLNLISEFPMLMVYGYHAYNYRQGQDMYIYAPDPQKSTAENILMMLREDRQYTELEARILDMALVLHMDHGGGNNSTFTTHVVTSSGTDTYSTISAAMASLKGPKHGGANIKVTQMFADMKEEVKDWEDDDEVRAYLEGLLAKERFDKKGLIYGMGHAIYSVSDPRAEIFKKFVAQLAHEKGYDKEYALYEKVEHMAPEIIAEKRKMYKGVNANVDFYSGLVYHMLGIPEQLYTPIFAAARIVGWSAHRLEELINVDKIIRPAYMPLAEYREYKNLNDR
;
A
#
# COMPACT_ATOMS: atom_id res chain seq x y z
N MET A 1 32.77 41.88 5.27
CA MET A 1 32.80 40.88 6.35
C MET A 1 32.45 39.53 5.72
N THR A 2 33.44 38.77 5.44
CA THR A 2 33.31 37.42 4.81
C THR A 2 32.93 36.44 5.89
N ASN A 3 31.68 35.96 5.90
CA ASN A 3 31.29 34.85 6.73
C ASN A 3 32.07 33.60 6.25
N SER A 4 32.92 33.11 7.13
CA SER A 4 33.62 31.83 6.96
C SER A 4 32.59 30.71 6.75
N VAL A 5 32.82 29.92 5.72
CA VAL A 5 32.04 28.70 5.40
C VAL A 5 32.09 27.79 6.63
N ASN A 6 30.95 27.56 7.24
CA ASN A 6 30.76 26.62 8.33
C ASN A 6 31.30 25.24 7.93
N SER A 7 31.93 24.52 8.85
CA SER A 7 32.40 23.17 8.58
C SER A 7 31.22 22.25 8.17
N ALA A 8 31.48 21.12 7.49
CA ALA A 8 30.44 20.19 7.09
C ALA A 8 29.57 19.71 8.28
N LYS A 9 30.15 19.61 9.48
CA LYS A 9 29.42 19.30 10.73
C LYS A 9 28.44 20.40 11.15
N ASP A 10 28.79 21.69 10.94
CA ASP A 10 27.88 22.79 11.24
C ASP A 10 26.72 22.82 10.27
N LEU A 11 26.93 22.45 8.99
CA LEU A 11 25.88 22.37 7.97
C LEU A 11 24.88 21.26 8.28
N ASP A 12 25.35 20.08 8.67
CA ASP A 12 24.51 18.96 9.05
C ASP A 12 23.64 19.29 10.28
N SER A 13 24.21 19.95 11.29
CA SER A 13 23.45 20.41 12.45
C SER A 13 22.38 21.44 12.08
N ILE A 14 22.70 22.41 11.22
CA ILE A 14 21.73 23.41 10.75
C ILE A 14 20.58 22.76 9.96
N LEU A 15 20.88 21.75 9.14
CA LEU A 15 19.88 21.14 8.25
C LEU A 15 19.02 20.07 8.93
N PHE A 16 19.56 19.34 9.91
CA PHE A 16 18.92 18.13 10.43
C PHE A 16 18.57 18.18 11.92
N ASP A 17 19.14 19.11 12.70
CA ASP A 17 18.83 19.21 14.12
C ASP A 17 17.68 20.17 14.40
N ILE A 18 16.86 19.82 15.40
CA ILE A 18 15.79 20.69 15.88
C ILE A 18 16.38 21.73 16.86
N SER A 19 16.74 22.90 16.34
CA SER A 19 17.31 23.98 17.14
C SER A 19 16.28 24.58 18.12
N PRO A 20 16.74 25.29 19.18
CA PRO A 20 15.82 26.02 20.07
C PRO A 20 14.91 27.00 19.34
N LYS A 21 15.41 27.67 18.30
CA LYS A 21 14.62 28.57 17.47
C LYS A 21 13.52 27.85 16.69
N ILE A 22 13.79 26.65 16.16
CA ILE A 22 12.76 25.81 15.49
C ILE A 22 11.68 25.39 16.50
N LYS A 23 12.05 25.06 17.76
CA LYS A 23 11.05 24.73 18.80
C LYS A 23 10.17 25.93 19.15
N GLU A 24 10.74 27.12 19.28
CA GLU A 24 9.99 28.36 19.52
C GLU A 24 8.98 28.64 18.38
N LEU A 25 9.44 28.56 17.12
CA LEU A 25 8.57 28.76 15.95
C LEU A 25 7.49 27.68 15.84
N ALA A 26 7.80 26.41 16.16
CA ALA A 26 6.81 25.35 16.20
C ALA A 26 5.72 25.61 17.25
N GLY A 27 6.07 26.14 18.42
CA GLY A 27 5.12 26.56 19.45
C GLY A 27 4.16 27.66 18.96
N LEU A 28 4.63 28.61 18.14
CA LEU A 28 3.76 29.59 17.50
C LEU A 28 2.79 28.95 16.50
N CYS A 29 3.26 27.97 15.71
CA CYS A 29 2.37 27.23 14.80
C CYS A 29 1.28 26.47 15.57
N GLU A 30 1.64 25.76 16.62
CA GLU A 30 0.68 25.00 17.45
C GLU A 30 -0.37 25.93 18.09
N ALA A 31 0.07 27.06 18.65
CA ALA A 31 -0.81 28.02 19.32
C ALA A 31 -1.83 28.67 18.38
N ASN A 32 -1.45 28.91 17.11
CA ASN A 32 -2.28 29.68 16.16
C ASN A 32 -3.03 28.80 15.14
N THR A 33 -2.76 27.47 15.07
CA THR A 33 -3.35 26.62 14.02
C THR A 33 -4.34 25.58 14.59
N GLY A 34 -4.48 25.51 15.91
CA GLY A 34 -5.40 24.57 16.56
C GLY A 34 -6.86 24.84 16.16
N ILE A 35 -7.60 23.77 15.79
CA ILE A 35 -9.03 23.81 15.48
C ILE A 35 -9.78 23.01 16.54
N ASP A 36 -10.77 23.65 17.17
CA ASP A 36 -11.64 22.97 18.11
C ASP A 36 -12.43 21.87 17.42
N LYS A 37 -12.42 20.68 18.01
CA LYS A 37 -13.10 19.50 17.48
C LYS A 37 -14.62 19.67 17.37
N GLU A 38 -15.22 20.48 18.21
CA GLU A 38 -16.67 20.76 18.18
C GLU A 38 -17.08 21.49 16.90
N LEU A 39 -16.18 22.28 16.31
CA LEU A 39 -16.45 23.00 15.07
C LEU A 39 -16.68 22.05 13.89
N PHE A 40 -16.04 20.89 13.87
CA PHE A 40 -16.30 19.87 12.84
C PHE A 40 -17.74 19.37 12.88
N VAL A 41 -18.30 19.23 14.07
CA VAL A 41 -19.71 18.85 14.25
C VAL A 41 -20.62 20.02 13.91
N LYS A 42 -20.30 21.22 14.42
CA LYS A 42 -21.09 22.44 14.19
C LYS A 42 -21.28 22.76 12.71
N TYR A 43 -20.22 22.57 11.92
CA TYR A 43 -20.25 22.86 10.48
C TYR A 43 -20.49 21.61 9.61
N ASP A 44 -20.89 20.48 10.20
CA ASP A 44 -21.14 19.22 9.52
C ASP A 44 -19.96 18.76 8.62
N VAL A 45 -18.72 18.96 9.07
CA VAL A 45 -17.52 18.59 8.30
C VAL A 45 -17.32 17.09 8.35
N LYS A 46 -17.31 16.45 7.19
CA LYS A 46 -17.09 15.01 7.06
C LYS A 46 -15.59 14.68 7.18
N ARG A 47 -15.11 14.51 8.42
CA ARG A 47 -13.69 14.26 8.70
C ARG A 47 -13.20 12.99 8.02
N GLY A 48 -12.12 13.08 7.24
CA GLY A 48 -11.62 11.98 6.44
C GLY A 48 -12.61 11.55 5.35
N LEU A 49 -13.48 12.47 4.88
CA LEU A 49 -14.55 12.22 3.92
C LEU A 49 -15.50 11.08 4.36
N ARG A 50 -15.76 11.00 5.68
CA ARG A 50 -16.71 10.05 6.26
C ARG A 50 -17.70 10.73 7.17
N ASP A 51 -18.94 10.27 7.12
CA ASP A 51 -19.99 10.68 8.05
C ASP A 51 -19.77 10.08 9.45
N LEU A 52 -20.45 10.59 10.46
CA LEU A 52 -20.36 10.09 11.84
C LEU A 52 -20.75 8.61 11.97
N ASN A 53 -21.65 8.11 11.11
CA ASN A 53 -22.01 6.70 11.01
C ASN A 53 -20.97 5.83 10.27
N GLY A 54 -19.84 6.43 9.81
CA GLY A 54 -18.78 5.76 9.07
C GLY A 54 -19.03 5.62 7.56
N LYS A 55 -20.16 6.13 7.02
CA LYS A 55 -20.44 6.12 5.58
C LYS A 55 -19.49 7.09 4.86
N GLY A 56 -18.85 6.63 3.77
CA GLY A 56 -18.02 7.49 2.93
C GLY A 56 -18.84 8.54 2.17
N VAL A 57 -18.25 9.71 1.97
CA VAL A 57 -18.80 10.71 1.03
C VAL A 57 -18.64 10.14 -0.38
N LEU A 58 -19.70 10.18 -1.18
CA LEU A 58 -19.64 9.79 -2.58
C LEU A 58 -18.91 10.88 -3.36
N ALA A 59 -17.64 10.63 -3.68
CA ALA A 59 -16.75 11.59 -4.33
C ALA A 59 -16.61 11.39 -5.84
N GLY A 60 -17.00 10.22 -6.38
CA GLY A 60 -16.88 9.90 -7.79
C GLY A 60 -17.57 8.59 -8.15
N LEU A 61 -17.47 8.23 -9.42
CA LEU A 61 -17.96 6.97 -9.99
C LEU A 61 -16.76 6.20 -10.56
N THR A 62 -16.82 4.87 -10.49
CA THR A 62 -15.77 4.00 -11.05
C THR A 62 -16.36 2.72 -11.61
N ASN A 63 -15.79 2.24 -12.72
CA ASN A 63 -16.04 0.92 -13.28
C ASN A 63 -14.93 -0.09 -12.92
N ILE A 64 -13.89 0.33 -12.18
CA ILE A 64 -12.67 -0.47 -11.96
C ILE A 64 -12.90 -1.53 -10.89
N SER A 65 -13.41 -1.14 -9.72
CA SER A 65 -13.64 -2.08 -8.63
C SER A 65 -14.72 -1.62 -7.67
N ASP A 66 -15.31 -2.58 -6.96
CA ASP A 66 -16.27 -2.35 -5.89
C ASP A 66 -15.88 -3.11 -4.62
N VAL A 67 -16.00 -2.43 -3.48
CA VAL A 67 -15.70 -2.95 -2.14
C VAL A 67 -17.00 -2.96 -1.35
N CYS A 68 -17.65 -4.12 -1.27
CA CYS A 68 -18.97 -4.27 -0.67
C CYS A 68 -18.89 -5.05 0.64
N ALA A 69 -19.51 -4.52 1.69
CA ALA A 69 -19.65 -5.17 3.01
C ALA A 69 -21.04 -5.00 3.59
N LYS A 70 -21.99 -4.57 2.78
CA LYS A 70 -23.39 -4.38 3.14
C LYS A 70 -24.29 -4.88 2.04
N LYS A 71 -25.47 -5.38 2.41
CA LYS A 71 -26.54 -5.74 1.50
C LYS A 71 -27.84 -5.06 1.90
N ILE A 72 -28.73 -4.85 0.98
CA ILE A 72 -30.07 -4.30 1.27
C ILE A 72 -31.01 -5.47 1.60
N VAL A 73 -31.59 -5.42 2.80
CA VAL A 73 -32.62 -6.37 3.24
C VAL A 73 -33.84 -5.56 3.69
N ASN A 74 -34.97 -5.74 3.06
CA ASN A 74 -36.22 -5.00 3.32
C ASN A 74 -36.06 -3.46 3.26
N GLY A 75 -35.16 -2.95 2.39
CA GLY A 75 -34.92 -1.52 2.24
C GLY A 75 -33.87 -0.93 3.21
N GLU A 76 -33.32 -1.74 4.12
CA GLU A 76 -32.28 -1.33 5.08
C GLU A 76 -30.91 -1.92 4.72
N GLU A 77 -29.84 -1.12 4.89
CA GLU A 77 -28.45 -1.59 4.77
C GLU A 77 -28.07 -2.43 5.97
N VAL A 78 -27.81 -3.73 5.77
CA VAL A 78 -27.30 -4.64 6.81
C VAL A 78 -25.87 -5.09 6.47
N PRO A 79 -24.98 -5.27 7.48
CA PRO A 79 -23.66 -5.83 7.27
C PRO A 79 -23.74 -7.24 6.65
N CYS A 80 -22.81 -7.54 5.74
CA CYS A 80 -22.66 -8.88 5.16
C CYS A 80 -21.16 -9.24 5.08
N ALA A 81 -20.87 -10.49 4.70
CA ALA A 81 -19.51 -10.90 4.36
C ALA A 81 -18.93 -9.96 3.29
N GLY A 82 -17.67 -9.58 3.46
CA GLY A 82 -17.01 -8.69 2.52
C GLY A 82 -16.89 -9.31 1.13
N ASN A 83 -17.08 -8.48 0.12
CA ASN A 83 -16.84 -8.82 -1.27
C ASN A 83 -15.97 -7.74 -1.91
N LEU A 84 -15.10 -8.18 -2.78
CA LEU A 84 -14.29 -7.34 -3.66
C LEU A 84 -14.58 -7.77 -5.10
N TYR A 85 -14.92 -6.80 -5.93
CA TYR A 85 -15.17 -7.02 -7.35
C TYR A 85 -14.17 -6.23 -8.18
N TYR A 86 -13.55 -6.87 -9.16
CA TYR A 86 -12.75 -6.24 -10.20
C TYR A 86 -13.54 -6.26 -11.50
N ARG A 87 -13.89 -5.09 -12.06
CA ARG A 87 -14.72 -4.97 -13.26
C ARG A 87 -16.01 -5.80 -13.20
N GLY A 88 -16.60 -5.95 -12.01
CA GLY A 88 -17.82 -6.72 -11.78
C GLY A 88 -17.60 -8.21 -11.49
N TYR A 89 -16.39 -8.76 -11.64
CA TYR A 89 -16.06 -10.14 -11.28
C TYR A 89 -15.66 -10.23 -9.80
N ASN A 90 -16.23 -11.21 -9.09
CA ASN A 90 -15.87 -11.44 -7.69
C ASN A 90 -14.44 -11.95 -7.58
N ILE A 91 -13.65 -11.39 -6.67
CA ILE A 91 -12.23 -11.76 -6.47
C ILE A 91 -12.04 -13.25 -6.17
N LYS A 92 -12.98 -13.89 -5.47
CA LYS A 92 -12.92 -15.32 -5.16
C LYS A 92 -13.09 -16.18 -6.42
N ASP A 93 -13.93 -15.73 -7.36
CA ASP A 93 -14.15 -16.43 -8.62
C ASP A 93 -12.97 -16.22 -9.57
N LEU A 94 -12.38 -15.02 -9.60
CA LEU A 94 -11.15 -14.74 -10.36
C LEU A 94 -10.00 -15.62 -9.88
N VAL A 95 -9.74 -15.64 -8.56
CA VAL A 95 -8.67 -16.49 -7.98
C VAL A 95 -8.91 -17.96 -8.28
N ARG A 96 -10.14 -18.45 -8.13
CA ARG A 96 -10.46 -19.83 -8.48
C ARG A 96 -10.22 -20.09 -9.96
N GLY A 97 -10.62 -19.16 -10.84
CA GLY A 97 -10.51 -19.30 -12.30
C GLY A 97 -9.07 -19.53 -12.76
N PHE A 98 -8.12 -18.68 -12.38
CA PHE A 98 -6.73 -18.88 -12.82
C PHE A 98 -6.03 -20.06 -12.13
N LEU A 99 -6.42 -20.41 -10.91
CA LEU A 99 -5.90 -21.62 -10.24
C LEU A 99 -6.41 -22.90 -10.91
N ASP A 100 -7.70 -22.99 -11.22
CA ASP A 100 -8.30 -24.15 -11.90
C ASP A 100 -7.76 -24.31 -13.33
N ALA A 101 -7.42 -23.19 -13.99
CA ALA A 101 -6.82 -23.17 -15.31
C ALA A 101 -5.29 -23.32 -15.31
N ASP A 102 -4.68 -23.48 -14.15
CA ASP A 102 -3.25 -23.74 -13.93
C ASP A 102 -2.31 -22.70 -14.56
N HIS A 103 -2.66 -21.39 -14.43
CA HIS A 103 -1.79 -20.30 -14.87
C HIS A 103 -1.62 -19.21 -13.78
N PHE A 104 -0.70 -18.26 -14.01
CA PHE A 104 -0.49 -17.11 -13.14
C PHE A 104 -1.57 -16.04 -13.39
N GLY A 105 -2.12 -15.48 -12.31
CA GLY A 105 -3.28 -14.58 -12.39
C GLY A 105 -2.91 -13.11 -12.56
N TYR A 106 -1.67 -12.70 -12.23
CA TYR A 106 -1.33 -11.27 -12.19
C TYR A 106 -1.54 -10.57 -13.54
N GLU A 107 -1.01 -11.12 -14.61
CA GLU A 107 -1.12 -10.54 -15.96
C GLU A 107 -2.57 -10.57 -16.47
N GLU A 108 -3.32 -11.64 -16.21
CA GLU A 108 -4.74 -11.76 -16.58
C GLU A 108 -5.59 -10.69 -15.90
N ILE A 109 -5.42 -10.52 -14.58
CA ILE A 109 -6.19 -9.56 -13.80
C ILE A 109 -5.73 -8.11 -14.06
N ALA A 110 -4.45 -7.91 -14.38
CA ALA A 110 -3.97 -6.61 -14.85
C ALA A 110 -4.64 -6.22 -16.17
N TYR A 111 -4.76 -7.16 -17.11
CA TYR A 111 -5.51 -6.95 -18.35
C TYR A 111 -6.97 -6.58 -18.08
N LEU A 112 -7.64 -7.36 -17.22
CA LEU A 112 -9.04 -7.09 -16.85
C LEU A 112 -9.22 -5.68 -16.28
N LEU A 113 -8.39 -5.26 -15.32
CA LEU A 113 -8.51 -3.94 -14.69
C LEU A 113 -8.27 -2.81 -15.69
N LEU A 114 -7.28 -2.95 -16.58
CA LEU A 114 -6.95 -1.92 -17.57
C LEU A 114 -7.97 -1.82 -18.70
N PHE A 115 -8.45 -2.96 -19.23
CA PHE A 115 -9.25 -3.00 -20.47
C PHE A 115 -10.71 -3.36 -20.26
N GLY A 116 -11.11 -3.81 -19.07
CA GLY A 116 -12.52 -4.00 -18.70
C GLY A 116 -13.09 -5.38 -18.96
N GLU A 117 -12.41 -6.23 -19.71
CA GLU A 117 -12.83 -7.58 -20.08
C GLU A 117 -11.73 -8.60 -19.76
N LEU A 118 -12.11 -9.83 -19.43
CA LEU A 118 -11.15 -10.92 -19.32
C LEU A 118 -10.53 -11.23 -20.69
N PRO A 119 -9.19 -11.44 -20.76
CA PRO A 119 -8.54 -11.73 -22.02
C PRO A 119 -8.89 -13.13 -22.53
N THR A 120 -8.95 -13.31 -23.83
CA THR A 120 -8.79 -14.63 -24.46
C THR A 120 -7.34 -15.10 -24.29
N ALA A 121 -7.05 -16.39 -24.47
CA ALA A 121 -5.68 -16.90 -24.38
C ALA A 121 -4.70 -16.12 -25.28
N ALA A 122 -5.06 -15.86 -26.53
CA ALA A 122 -4.23 -15.11 -27.46
C ALA A 122 -4.01 -13.64 -27.02
N GLN A 123 -5.01 -13.02 -26.37
CA GLN A 123 -4.87 -11.66 -25.84
C GLN A 123 -3.97 -11.66 -24.58
N LEU A 124 -4.06 -12.69 -23.74
CA LEU A 124 -3.21 -12.83 -22.58
C LEU A 124 -1.74 -13.04 -22.99
N ASP A 125 -1.49 -13.90 -23.98
CA ASP A 125 -0.15 -14.11 -24.55
C ASP A 125 0.43 -12.81 -25.11
N GLY A 126 -0.33 -12.10 -25.94
CA GLY A 126 0.12 -10.81 -26.49
C GLY A 126 0.30 -9.71 -25.43
N PHE A 127 -0.46 -9.76 -24.35
CA PHE A 127 -0.29 -8.83 -23.22
C PHE A 127 0.98 -9.17 -22.42
N HIS A 128 1.24 -10.46 -22.19
CA HIS A 128 2.47 -10.91 -21.57
C HIS A 128 3.69 -10.49 -22.39
N GLU A 129 3.68 -10.65 -23.71
CA GLU A 129 4.72 -10.14 -24.61
C GLU A 129 4.89 -8.63 -24.47
N THR A 130 3.78 -7.89 -24.46
CA THR A 130 3.77 -6.43 -24.29
C THR A 130 4.43 -5.97 -23.01
N LEU A 131 4.17 -6.63 -21.87
CA LEU A 131 4.81 -6.33 -20.59
C LEU A 131 6.29 -6.75 -20.60
N THR A 132 6.60 -7.91 -21.19
CA THR A 132 7.97 -8.44 -21.27
C THR A 132 8.91 -7.52 -22.05
N GLU A 133 8.49 -7.00 -23.20
CA GLU A 133 9.24 -6.04 -23.99
C GLU A 133 9.59 -4.76 -23.21
N ARG A 134 8.77 -4.42 -22.19
CA ARG A 134 8.92 -3.24 -21.35
C ARG A 134 9.66 -3.50 -20.03
N ARG A 135 10.05 -4.74 -19.76
CA ARG A 135 10.85 -5.10 -18.57
C ARG A 135 12.31 -4.68 -18.76
N THR A 136 12.53 -3.39 -18.97
CA THR A 136 13.84 -2.79 -19.13
C THR A 136 13.85 -1.39 -18.54
N LEU A 137 15.03 -0.91 -18.11
CA LEU A 137 15.23 0.44 -17.61
C LEU A 137 16.08 1.24 -18.61
N PRO A 138 15.96 2.57 -18.63
CA PRO A 138 16.79 3.41 -19.50
C PRO A 138 18.29 3.14 -19.32
N PRO A 139 19.12 3.35 -20.35
CA PRO A 139 20.57 3.14 -20.26
C PRO A 139 21.19 3.88 -19.05
N ASN A 140 22.04 3.19 -18.29
CA ASN A 140 22.70 3.68 -17.09
C ASN A 140 21.78 4.05 -15.91
N PHE A 141 20.46 3.88 -16.00
CA PHE A 141 19.50 4.28 -14.96
C PHE A 141 19.81 3.63 -13.59
N VAL A 142 20.17 2.35 -13.58
CA VAL A 142 20.54 1.65 -12.34
C VAL A 142 21.72 2.35 -11.67
N ARG A 143 22.80 2.64 -12.41
CA ARG A 143 24.01 3.30 -11.90
C ARG A 143 23.73 4.74 -11.44
N ASP A 144 23.04 5.52 -12.27
CA ASP A 144 22.95 6.98 -12.11
C ASP A 144 21.79 7.40 -11.20
N VAL A 145 20.75 6.57 -11.05
CA VAL A 145 19.57 6.86 -10.25
C VAL A 145 19.47 5.92 -9.04
N ILE A 146 19.44 4.60 -9.26
CA ILE A 146 19.14 3.64 -8.19
C ILE A 146 20.32 3.53 -7.22
N MET A 147 21.54 3.38 -7.72
CA MET A 147 22.74 3.16 -6.88
C MET A 147 23.28 4.45 -6.25
N LYS A 148 23.00 5.62 -6.81
CA LYS A 148 23.65 6.87 -6.39
C LYS A 148 23.30 7.33 -4.99
N ALA A 149 22.06 7.17 -4.57
CA ALA A 149 21.59 7.59 -3.25
C ALA A 149 20.52 6.63 -2.70
N PRO A 150 20.86 5.34 -2.45
CA PRO A 150 19.90 4.40 -1.90
C PRO A 150 19.48 4.79 -0.49
N SER A 151 18.18 4.74 -0.22
CA SER A 151 17.58 5.04 1.07
C SER A 151 17.22 3.73 1.79
N ARG A 152 17.21 3.75 3.12
CA ARG A 152 16.65 2.66 3.94
C ARG A 152 15.16 2.42 3.67
N ASP A 153 14.46 3.43 3.17
CA ASP A 153 13.04 3.41 2.84
C ASP A 153 12.88 3.09 1.35
N MET A 154 12.47 1.86 1.04
CA MET A 154 12.33 1.39 -0.33
C MET A 154 11.22 2.12 -1.08
N MET A 155 10.13 2.52 -0.40
CA MET A 155 9.07 3.33 -1.03
C MET A 155 9.61 4.69 -1.50
N ASN A 156 10.51 5.30 -0.72
CA ASN A 156 11.20 6.51 -1.14
C ASN A 156 12.13 6.27 -2.34
N ASN A 157 12.89 5.16 -2.33
CA ASN A 157 13.75 4.81 -3.47
C ASN A 157 12.94 4.69 -4.77
N ILE A 158 11.84 3.94 -4.73
CA ILE A 158 10.99 3.71 -5.90
C ILE A 158 10.33 5.02 -6.36
N SER A 159 9.78 5.82 -5.44
CA SER A 159 9.14 7.11 -5.78
C SER A 159 10.11 8.05 -6.49
N ARG A 160 11.36 8.14 -6.01
CA ARG A 160 12.40 8.96 -6.67
C ARG A 160 12.80 8.41 -8.04
N ALA A 161 12.89 7.07 -8.16
CA ALA A 161 13.19 6.43 -9.42
C ALA A 161 12.08 6.71 -10.45
N ILE A 162 10.80 6.59 -10.05
CA ILE A 162 9.66 6.93 -10.91
C ILE A 162 9.73 8.39 -11.37
N LEU A 163 9.98 9.33 -10.46
CA LEU A 163 10.12 10.75 -10.83
C LEU A 163 11.31 11.00 -11.78
N ASN A 164 12.39 10.24 -11.64
CA ASN A 164 13.52 10.36 -12.58
C ASN A 164 13.20 9.81 -13.96
N LEU A 165 12.32 8.79 -14.09
CA LEU A 165 11.91 8.26 -15.40
C LEU A 165 11.25 9.34 -16.28
N TYR A 166 10.59 10.34 -15.69
CA TYR A 166 10.08 11.51 -16.39
C TYR A 166 11.14 12.14 -17.31
N SER A 167 12.38 12.29 -16.82
CA SER A 167 13.47 12.93 -17.58
C SER A 167 14.00 12.09 -18.76
N TYR A 168 13.60 10.83 -18.84
CA TYR A 168 13.96 9.91 -19.96
C TYR A 168 12.81 9.74 -20.96
N ASP A 169 11.64 10.32 -20.71
CA ASP A 169 10.47 10.24 -21.57
C ASP A 169 10.22 11.60 -22.26
N GLU A 170 10.56 11.71 -23.53
CA GLU A 170 10.34 12.95 -24.31
C GLU A 170 8.85 13.35 -24.41
N LYS A 171 7.93 12.41 -24.16
CA LYS A 171 6.48 12.62 -24.13
C LYS A 171 5.89 12.56 -22.73
N ALA A 172 6.68 12.91 -21.70
CA ALA A 172 6.25 12.81 -20.31
C ALA A 172 4.94 13.57 -20.04
N ASP A 173 4.78 14.76 -20.59
CA ASP A 173 3.63 15.66 -20.38
C ASP A 173 2.44 15.40 -21.33
N ASP A 174 2.55 14.48 -22.28
CA ASP A 174 1.45 14.12 -23.16
C ASP A 174 0.44 13.23 -22.41
N THR A 175 -0.71 13.81 -22.06
CA THR A 175 -1.80 13.14 -21.34
C THR A 175 -2.83 12.45 -22.26
N SER A 176 -2.53 12.31 -23.55
CA SER A 176 -3.38 11.50 -24.44
C SER A 176 -3.47 10.05 -23.96
N ILE A 177 -4.63 9.45 -24.11
CA ILE A 177 -4.89 8.08 -23.60
C ILE A 177 -3.85 7.06 -24.13
N PRO A 178 -3.47 7.03 -25.42
CA PRO A 178 -2.44 6.11 -25.88
C PRO A 178 -1.08 6.32 -25.22
N ASN A 179 -0.68 7.57 -24.96
CA ASN A 179 0.59 7.86 -24.31
C ASN A 179 0.56 7.52 -22.82
N VAL A 180 -0.51 7.87 -22.10
CA VAL A 180 -0.69 7.50 -20.69
C VAL A 180 -0.72 5.98 -20.51
N LEU A 181 -1.42 5.24 -21.38
CA LEU A 181 -1.42 3.78 -21.35
C LEU A 181 0.00 3.23 -21.56
N ARG A 182 0.77 3.76 -22.52
CA ARG A 182 2.17 3.40 -22.73
C ARG A 182 2.99 3.59 -21.46
N GLN A 183 2.87 4.75 -20.80
CA GLN A 183 3.58 5.08 -19.57
C GLN A 183 3.17 4.15 -18.42
N CYS A 184 1.89 3.86 -18.28
CA CYS A 184 1.39 2.92 -17.27
C CYS A 184 1.93 1.50 -17.49
N LEU A 185 1.92 0.99 -18.73
CA LEU A 185 2.47 -0.33 -19.06
C LEU A 185 3.97 -0.41 -18.79
N ASN A 186 4.73 0.66 -19.10
CA ASN A 186 6.15 0.75 -18.77
C ASN A 186 6.33 0.65 -17.24
N LEU A 187 5.63 1.47 -16.46
CA LEU A 187 5.76 1.48 -15.00
C LEU A 187 5.35 0.14 -14.37
N ILE A 188 4.29 -0.52 -14.85
CA ILE A 188 3.87 -1.86 -14.39
C ILE A 188 5.01 -2.86 -14.61
N SER A 189 5.65 -2.81 -15.78
CA SER A 189 6.72 -3.73 -16.17
C SER A 189 8.05 -3.44 -15.45
N GLU A 190 8.35 -2.17 -15.20
CA GLU A 190 9.60 -1.70 -14.57
C GLU A 190 9.58 -1.82 -13.04
N PHE A 191 8.41 -1.81 -12.44
CA PHE A 191 8.23 -1.71 -10.99
C PHE A 191 8.95 -2.83 -10.20
N PRO A 192 8.91 -4.11 -10.61
CA PRO A 192 9.70 -5.16 -9.97
C PRO A 192 11.20 -4.88 -9.94
N MET A 193 11.75 -4.34 -11.04
CA MET A 193 13.16 -3.97 -11.12
C MET A 193 13.49 -2.78 -10.21
N LEU A 194 12.67 -1.72 -10.23
CA LEU A 194 12.86 -0.56 -9.36
C LEU A 194 12.88 -0.95 -7.88
N MET A 195 12.00 -1.87 -7.50
CA MET A 195 11.87 -2.40 -6.14
C MET A 195 13.10 -3.23 -5.74
N VAL A 196 13.41 -4.26 -6.52
CA VAL A 196 14.46 -5.23 -6.18
C VAL A 196 15.86 -4.62 -6.30
N TYR A 197 16.12 -3.87 -7.37
CA TYR A 197 17.42 -3.21 -7.54
C TYR A 197 17.65 -2.11 -6.50
N GLY A 198 16.58 -1.40 -6.11
CA GLY A 198 16.64 -0.44 -5.01
C GLY A 198 17.04 -1.09 -3.67
N TYR A 199 16.51 -2.27 -3.40
CA TYR A 199 16.85 -3.06 -2.22
C TYR A 199 18.31 -3.54 -2.26
N HIS A 200 18.76 -4.11 -3.37
CA HIS A 200 20.15 -4.56 -3.51
C HIS A 200 21.14 -3.39 -3.46
N ALA A 201 20.82 -2.24 -4.06
CA ALA A 201 21.66 -1.04 -3.97
C ALA A 201 21.79 -0.52 -2.53
N TYR A 202 20.71 -0.59 -1.74
CA TYR A 202 20.75 -0.25 -0.32
C TYR A 202 21.64 -1.22 0.47
N ASN A 203 21.48 -2.53 0.28
CA ASN A 203 22.26 -3.57 0.94
C ASN A 203 23.74 -3.47 0.58
N TYR A 204 24.06 -3.22 -0.67
CA TYR A 204 25.44 -2.97 -1.10
C TYR A 204 26.08 -1.79 -0.34
N ARG A 205 25.32 -0.72 -0.14
CA ARG A 205 25.79 0.43 0.66
C ARG A 205 26.00 0.08 2.14
N GLN A 206 25.33 -0.96 2.64
CA GLN A 206 25.54 -1.49 4.00
C GLN A 206 26.69 -2.52 4.07
N GLY A 207 27.43 -2.74 2.98
CA GLY A 207 28.57 -3.65 2.90
C GLY A 207 28.23 -5.09 2.55
N GLN A 208 27.03 -5.36 2.06
CA GLN A 208 26.65 -6.65 1.50
C GLN A 208 27.02 -6.74 0.01
N ASP A 209 27.03 -7.95 -0.53
CA ASP A 209 27.28 -8.17 -1.95
C ASP A 209 26.13 -7.59 -2.80
N MET A 210 26.50 -7.12 -4.00
CA MET A 210 25.52 -6.62 -4.96
C MET A 210 25.41 -7.55 -6.14
N TYR A 211 24.20 -8.00 -6.42
CA TYR A 211 23.87 -8.69 -7.64
C TYR A 211 22.64 -8.06 -8.29
N ILE A 212 22.65 -8.00 -9.62
CA ILE A 212 21.54 -7.50 -10.43
C ILE A 212 21.26 -8.52 -11.51
N TYR A 213 20.11 -9.16 -11.41
CA TYR A 213 19.64 -10.12 -12.39
C TYR A 213 18.61 -9.46 -13.32
N ALA A 214 18.82 -9.59 -14.61
CA ALA A 214 17.82 -9.18 -15.58
C ALA A 214 16.56 -10.07 -15.45
N PRO A 215 15.35 -9.50 -15.67
CA PRO A 215 14.14 -10.29 -15.73
C PRO A 215 14.22 -11.36 -16.84
N ASP A 216 13.64 -12.51 -16.59
CA ASP A 216 13.49 -13.58 -17.57
C ASP A 216 12.20 -13.33 -18.38
N PRO A 217 12.28 -13.25 -19.71
CA PRO A 217 11.11 -12.99 -20.56
C PRO A 217 10.08 -14.11 -20.56
N GLN A 218 10.46 -15.33 -20.16
CA GLN A 218 9.57 -16.49 -20.11
C GLN A 218 8.83 -16.62 -18.77
N LYS A 219 9.12 -15.74 -17.82
CA LYS A 219 8.62 -15.81 -16.45
C LYS A 219 7.54 -14.77 -16.17
N SER A 220 6.57 -15.13 -15.32
CA SER A 220 5.58 -14.22 -14.78
C SER A 220 6.21 -13.10 -13.93
N THR A 221 5.45 -12.08 -13.60
CA THR A 221 5.89 -11.00 -12.71
C THR A 221 6.30 -11.51 -11.33
N ALA A 222 5.53 -12.44 -10.74
CA ALA A 222 5.84 -13.03 -9.43
C ALA A 222 7.14 -13.85 -9.45
N GLU A 223 7.32 -14.68 -10.47
CA GLU A 223 8.55 -15.46 -10.65
C GLU A 223 9.77 -14.54 -10.80
N ASN A 224 9.66 -13.49 -11.61
CA ASN A 224 10.73 -12.52 -11.81
C ASN A 224 11.09 -11.79 -10.51
N ILE A 225 10.11 -11.43 -9.67
CA ILE A 225 10.39 -10.81 -8.36
C ILE A 225 11.23 -11.75 -7.50
N LEU A 226 10.81 -13.03 -7.35
CA LEU A 226 11.54 -14.00 -6.53
C LEU A 226 12.94 -14.28 -7.09
N MET A 227 13.05 -14.49 -8.40
CA MET A 227 14.30 -14.75 -9.09
C MET A 227 15.30 -13.59 -8.95
N MET A 228 14.86 -12.36 -9.15
CA MET A 228 15.73 -11.19 -9.06
C MET A 228 16.14 -10.87 -7.62
N LEU A 229 15.28 -11.21 -6.63
CA LEU A 229 15.52 -10.94 -5.23
C LEU A 229 16.53 -11.89 -4.60
N ARG A 230 16.58 -13.15 -5.03
CA ARG A 230 17.39 -14.22 -4.43
C ARG A 230 18.74 -14.37 -5.11
N GLU A 231 19.79 -14.51 -4.31
CA GLU A 231 21.16 -14.70 -4.82
C GLU A 231 21.29 -15.96 -5.71
N ASP A 232 20.69 -17.06 -5.28
CA ASP A 232 20.69 -18.33 -6.01
C ASP A 232 19.66 -18.40 -7.15
N ARG A 233 18.78 -17.38 -7.26
CA ARG A 233 17.70 -17.30 -8.24
C ARG A 233 16.65 -18.42 -8.14
N GLN A 234 16.67 -19.19 -7.04
CA GLN A 234 15.80 -20.36 -6.88
C GLN A 234 14.50 -20.00 -6.15
N TYR A 235 13.42 -20.62 -6.55
CA TYR A 235 12.10 -20.55 -5.91
C TYR A 235 11.31 -21.82 -6.26
N THR A 236 10.33 -22.18 -5.43
CA THR A 236 9.39 -23.27 -5.75
C THR A 236 8.20 -22.71 -6.53
N GLU A 237 7.49 -23.58 -7.26
CA GLU A 237 6.27 -23.20 -7.96
C GLU A 237 5.21 -22.67 -6.97
N LEU A 238 5.07 -23.30 -5.80
CA LEU A 238 4.16 -22.86 -4.76
C LEU A 238 4.48 -21.44 -4.28
N GLU A 239 5.76 -21.11 -4.07
CA GLU A 239 6.17 -19.77 -3.70
C GLU A 239 5.77 -18.72 -4.75
N ALA A 240 6.00 -19.01 -6.03
CA ALA A 240 5.65 -18.11 -7.13
C ALA A 240 4.13 -17.93 -7.24
N ARG A 241 3.34 -19.00 -7.15
CA ARG A 241 1.87 -18.93 -7.20
C ARG A 241 1.28 -18.16 -6.02
N ILE A 242 1.84 -18.32 -4.82
CA ILE A 242 1.39 -17.59 -3.64
C ILE A 242 1.73 -16.09 -3.75
N LEU A 243 2.93 -15.75 -4.25
CA LEU A 243 3.27 -14.36 -4.50
C LEU A 243 2.38 -13.74 -5.58
N ASP A 244 2.12 -14.46 -6.66
CA ASP A 244 1.22 -14.03 -7.74
C ASP A 244 -0.18 -13.74 -7.22
N MET A 245 -0.75 -14.66 -6.45
CA MET A 245 -2.03 -14.47 -5.79
C MET A 245 -2.00 -13.24 -4.84
N ALA A 246 -0.92 -13.06 -4.08
CA ALA A 246 -0.75 -11.89 -3.24
C ALA A 246 -0.79 -10.59 -4.05
N LEU A 247 -0.12 -10.56 -5.20
CA LEU A 247 -0.18 -9.41 -6.12
C LEU A 247 -1.61 -9.17 -6.60
N VAL A 248 -2.33 -10.20 -7.03
CA VAL A 248 -3.74 -10.08 -7.46
C VAL A 248 -4.63 -9.48 -6.37
N LEU A 249 -4.50 -9.95 -5.12
CA LEU A 249 -5.32 -9.49 -4.00
C LEU A 249 -5.02 -8.03 -3.59
N HIS A 250 -3.89 -7.48 -3.98
CA HIS A 250 -3.48 -6.11 -3.68
C HIS A 250 -3.68 -5.12 -4.84
N MET A 251 -4.04 -5.59 -6.05
CA MET A 251 -4.10 -4.74 -7.25
C MET A 251 -4.99 -3.53 -7.10
N ASP A 252 -6.18 -3.68 -6.51
CA ASP A 252 -7.08 -2.55 -6.27
C ASP A 252 -7.97 -2.75 -5.04
N HIS A 253 -8.53 -1.65 -4.54
CA HIS A 253 -9.44 -1.66 -3.39
C HIS A 253 -10.39 -0.44 -3.39
N GLY A 254 -10.94 -0.13 -4.54
CA GLY A 254 -11.91 0.93 -4.73
C GLY A 254 -11.33 2.33 -4.91
N GLY A 255 -12.04 3.17 -5.65
CA GLY A 255 -11.66 4.56 -5.95
C GLY A 255 -11.51 5.45 -4.72
N GLY A 256 -12.17 5.09 -3.59
CA GLY A 256 -12.06 5.79 -2.31
C GLY A 256 -10.86 5.37 -1.43
N ASN A 257 -10.06 4.40 -1.85
CA ASN A 257 -8.80 4.07 -1.19
C ASN A 257 -7.86 5.28 -1.23
N ASN A 258 -7.13 5.56 -0.13
CA ASN A 258 -6.39 6.82 -0.01
C ASN A 258 -5.40 7.07 -1.16
N SER A 259 -4.63 6.07 -1.58
CA SER A 259 -3.69 6.22 -2.70
C SER A 259 -4.38 6.28 -4.06
N THR A 260 -5.48 5.56 -4.24
CA THR A 260 -6.31 5.63 -5.44
C THR A 260 -7.02 6.99 -5.55
N PHE A 261 -7.59 7.49 -4.44
CA PHE A 261 -8.17 8.83 -4.41
C PHE A 261 -7.13 9.92 -4.67
N THR A 262 -5.90 9.76 -4.17
CA THR A 262 -4.77 10.63 -4.50
C THR A 262 -4.48 10.60 -6.01
N THR A 263 -4.55 9.43 -6.64
CA THR A 263 -4.41 9.29 -8.10
C THR A 263 -5.47 10.10 -8.84
N HIS A 264 -6.74 10.01 -8.44
CA HIS A 264 -7.83 10.83 -9.00
C HIS A 264 -7.57 12.33 -8.82
N VAL A 265 -7.28 12.77 -7.59
CA VAL A 265 -7.02 14.18 -7.28
C VAL A 265 -5.89 14.75 -8.12
N VAL A 266 -4.76 14.04 -8.19
CA VAL A 266 -3.57 14.52 -8.93
C VAL A 266 -3.79 14.44 -10.43
N THR A 267 -4.43 13.39 -10.94
CA THR A 267 -4.80 13.26 -12.36
C THR A 267 -5.72 14.39 -12.80
N SER A 268 -6.71 14.78 -11.97
CA SER A 268 -7.66 15.85 -12.28
C SER A 268 -7.01 17.22 -12.48
N SER A 269 -5.78 17.40 -12.02
CA SER A 269 -4.99 18.63 -12.26
C SER A 269 -4.37 18.71 -13.67
N GLY A 270 -4.40 17.59 -14.42
CA GLY A 270 -3.80 17.50 -15.76
C GLY A 270 -2.29 17.22 -15.76
N THR A 271 -1.70 16.79 -14.65
CA THR A 271 -0.26 16.50 -14.57
C THR A 271 0.11 15.16 -15.22
N ASP A 272 1.41 14.95 -15.37
CA ASP A 272 2.01 13.75 -15.97
C ASP A 272 1.78 12.46 -15.15
N THR A 273 2.06 11.30 -15.77
CA THR A 273 1.87 9.98 -15.15
C THR A 273 2.87 9.72 -14.03
N TYR A 274 4.12 10.12 -14.19
CA TYR A 274 5.19 9.85 -13.21
C TYR A 274 4.92 10.59 -11.90
N SER A 275 4.52 11.86 -11.96
CA SER A 275 4.11 12.67 -10.82
C SER A 275 2.88 12.08 -10.13
N THR A 276 1.87 11.65 -10.91
CA THR A 276 0.64 11.04 -10.38
C THR A 276 0.93 9.76 -9.61
N ILE A 277 1.69 8.84 -10.19
CA ILE A 277 2.04 7.57 -9.56
C ILE A 277 2.96 7.78 -8.35
N SER A 278 3.89 8.73 -8.42
CA SER A 278 4.73 9.08 -7.27
C SER A 278 3.91 9.66 -6.10
N ALA A 279 2.86 10.44 -6.37
CA ALA A 279 1.93 10.92 -5.35
C ALA A 279 1.12 9.76 -4.71
N ALA A 280 0.65 8.81 -5.52
CA ALA A 280 -0.01 7.59 -5.02
C ALA A 280 0.93 6.75 -4.14
N MET A 281 2.20 6.61 -4.54
CA MET A 281 3.26 5.98 -3.75
C MET A 281 3.47 6.68 -2.40
N ALA A 282 3.52 8.02 -2.39
CA ALA A 282 3.67 8.80 -1.16
C ALA A 282 2.48 8.60 -0.20
N SER A 283 1.26 8.48 -0.74
CA SER A 283 0.06 8.14 0.03
C SER A 283 0.15 6.73 0.61
N LEU A 284 0.50 5.72 -0.20
CA LEU A 284 0.61 4.33 0.23
C LEU A 284 1.70 4.14 1.29
N LYS A 285 2.82 4.85 1.19
CA LYS A 285 3.92 4.81 2.15
C LYS A 285 3.51 5.14 3.58
N GLY A 286 2.46 5.94 3.75
CA GLY A 286 2.01 6.40 5.07
C GLY A 286 1.68 5.23 6.02
N PRO A 287 2.11 5.30 7.31
CA PRO A 287 1.93 4.19 8.27
C PRO A 287 0.46 3.88 8.60
N LYS A 288 -0.47 4.77 8.25
CA LYS A 288 -1.92 4.54 8.40
C LYS A 288 -2.55 3.90 7.16
N HIS A 289 -1.77 3.67 6.09
CA HIS A 289 -2.23 3.06 4.84
C HIS A 289 -1.44 1.79 4.54
N GLY A 290 -0.30 1.84 3.85
CA GLY A 290 0.44 0.64 3.43
C GLY A 290 1.36 0.03 4.49
N GLY A 291 1.53 0.65 5.65
CA GLY A 291 2.42 0.14 6.71
C GLY A 291 1.78 -0.83 7.70
N ALA A 292 0.54 -1.28 7.46
CA ALA A 292 -0.20 -2.10 8.43
C ALA A 292 0.39 -3.51 8.56
N ASN A 293 0.78 -4.16 7.46
CA ASN A 293 1.35 -5.51 7.48
C ASN A 293 2.70 -5.58 8.22
N ILE A 294 3.56 -4.55 8.10
CA ILE A 294 4.80 -4.46 8.87
C ILE A 294 4.48 -4.39 10.36
N LYS A 295 3.44 -3.64 10.76
CA LYS A 295 3.02 -3.55 12.16
C LYS A 295 2.48 -4.88 12.68
N VAL A 296 1.76 -5.65 11.86
CA VAL A 296 1.35 -7.02 12.21
C VAL A 296 2.57 -7.90 12.46
N THR A 297 3.52 -7.93 11.55
CA THR A 297 4.74 -8.74 11.67
C THR A 297 5.54 -8.37 12.92
N GLN A 298 5.73 -7.07 13.19
CA GLN A 298 6.43 -6.60 14.38
C GLN A 298 5.68 -6.93 15.68
N MET A 299 4.35 -6.84 15.70
CA MET A 299 3.53 -7.25 16.86
C MET A 299 3.65 -8.75 17.13
N PHE A 300 3.65 -9.59 16.09
CA PHE A 300 3.86 -11.02 16.28
C PHE A 300 5.29 -11.37 16.69
N ALA A 301 6.29 -10.61 16.22
CA ALA A 301 7.67 -10.76 16.70
C ALA A 301 7.77 -10.47 18.20
N ASP A 302 7.22 -9.34 18.66
CA ASP A 302 7.12 -8.98 20.09
C ASP A 302 6.35 -10.03 20.89
N MET A 303 5.21 -10.53 20.37
CA MET A 303 4.43 -11.58 21.01
C MET A 303 5.24 -12.87 21.19
N LYS A 304 6.00 -13.28 20.15
CA LYS A 304 6.82 -14.51 20.21
C LYS A 304 7.96 -14.43 21.22
N GLU A 305 8.43 -13.23 21.56
CA GLU A 305 9.43 -12.99 22.60
C GLU A 305 8.81 -12.96 24.02
N GLU A 306 7.62 -12.38 24.15
CA GLU A 306 6.97 -12.11 25.43
C GLU A 306 6.11 -13.29 25.95
N VAL A 307 5.50 -14.07 25.05
CA VAL A 307 4.68 -15.25 25.35
C VAL A 307 5.56 -16.50 25.38
N LYS A 308 5.62 -17.19 26.51
CA LYS A 308 6.51 -18.35 26.69
C LYS A 308 5.96 -19.61 26.03
N ASP A 309 4.67 -19.82 26.16
CA ASP A 309 3.96 -20.95 25.57
C ASP A 309 2.85 -20.46 24.62
N TRP A 310 3.10 -20.59 23.31
CA TRP A 310 2.14 -20.17 22.28
C TRP A 310 0.94 -21.11 22.18
N GLU A 311 1.02 -22.28 22.78
CA GLU A 311 -0.10 -23.23 22.85
C GLU A 311 -1.05 -22.92 24.02
N ASP A 312 -0.57 -22.17 25.04
CA ASP A 312 -1.38 -21.70 26.17
C ASP A 312 -2.27 -20.50 25.78
N ASP A 313 -3.59 -20.73 25.79
CA ASP A 313 -4.58 -19.73 25.45
C ASP A 313 -4.61 -18.56 26.45
N ASP A 314 -4.33 -18.80 27.73
CA ASP A 314 -4.36 -17.77 28.76
C ASP A 314 -3.17 -16.83 28.64
N GLU A 315 -1.97 -17.33 28.29
CA GLU A 315 -0.80 -16.48 28.03
C GLU A 315 -1.02 -15.61 26.79
N VAL A 316 -1.52 -16.18 25.69
CA VAL A 316 -1.82 -15.45 24.47
C VAL A 316 -2.91 -14.40 24.72
N ARG A 317 -3.99 -14.76 25.46
CA ARG A 317 -5.06 -13.83 25.82
C ARG A 317 -4.51 -12.65 26.65
N ALA A 318 -3.68 -12.94 27.67
CA ALA A 318 -3.09 -11.91 28.53
C ALA A 318 -2.23 -10.92 27.72
N TYR A 319 -1.49 -11.41 26.73
CA TYR A 319 -0.71 -10.54 25.83
C TYR A 319 -1.62 -9.63 24.99
N LEU A 320 -2.68 -10.17 24.37
CA LEU A 320 -3.64 -9.39 23.57
C LEU A 320 -4.39 -8.34 24.40
N GLU A 321 -4.76 -8.68 25.64
CA GLU A 321 -5.35 -7.71 26.57
C GLU A 321 -4.37 -6.59 26.93
N GLY A 322 -3.10 -6.93 27.16
CA GLY A 322 -2.02 -5.97 27.41
C GLY A 322 -1.77 -5.01 26.22
N LEU A 323 -1.92 -5.49 24.97
CA LEU A 323 -1.91 -4.60 23.79
C LEU A 323 -3.02 -3.56 23.89
N LEU A 324 -4.27 -3.98 24.16
CA LEU A 324 -5.42 -3.06 24.26
C LEU A 324 -5.33 -2.11 25.47
N ALA A 325 -4.68 -2.54 26.55
CA ALA A 325 -4.39 -1.74 27.74
C ALA A 325 -3.25 -0.73 27.52
N LYS A 326 -2.57 -0.76 26.36
CA LYS A 326 -1.39 0.07 26.02
C LYS A 326 -0.15 -0.24 26.87
N GLU A 327 0.00 -1.47 27.29
CA GLU A 327 1.10 -1.94 28.13
C GLU A 327 2.16 -2.70 27.34
N ARG A 328 1.79 -3.27 26.20
CA ARG A 328 2.63 -4.12 25.33
C ARG A 328 2.94 -3.45 23.99
N PHE A 329 3.96 -3.97 23.31
CA PHE A 329 4.43 -3.55 21.99
C PHE A 329 4.62 -2.02 21.89
N ASP A 330 3.94 -1.35 20.96
CA ASP A 330 4.07 0.09 20.69
C ASP A 330 3.14 0.98 21.56
N LYS A 331 2.42 0.41 22.51
CA LYS A 331 1.53 1.08 23.48
C LYS A 331 0.41 1.93 22.86
N LYS A 332 0.02 1.63 21.63
CA LYS A 332 -1.07 2.34 20.93
C LYS A 332 -2.45 1.77 21.22
N GLY A 333 -2.54 0.62 21.86
CA GLY A 333 -3.80 -0.02 22.20
C GLY A 333 -4.47 -0.68 21.01
N LEU A 334 -3.71 -1.24 20.06
CA LEU A 334 -4.21 -1.85 18.85
C LEU A 334 -3.72 -3.29 18.72
N ILE A 335 -4.59 -4.20 18.31
CA ILE A 335 -4.21 -5.49 17.74
C ILE A 335 -4.17 -5.28 16.23
N TYR A 336 -2.95 -5.19 15.68
CA TYR A 336 -2.76 -4.88 14.26
C TYR A 336 -3.23 -6.03 13.38
N GLY A 337 -3.71 -5.72 12.18
CA GLY A 337 -4.33 -6.67 11.27
C GLY A 337 -5.79 -7.02 11.59
N MET A 338 -6.33 -6.52 12.73
CA MET A 338 -7.71 -6.73 13.14
C MET A 338 -8.55 -5.49 12.85
N GLY A 339 -9.66 -5.70 12.13
CA GLY A 339 -10.60 -4.65 11.73
C GLY A 339 -10.26 -4.00 10.38
N HIS A 340 -11.28 -3.43 9.75
CA HIS A 340 -11.18 -2.75 8.45
C HIS A 340 -12.18 -1.60 8.38
N ALA A 341 -11.86 -0.56 7.60
CA ALA A 341 -12.72 0.61 7.44
C ALA A 341 -14.09 0.28 6.82
N ILE A 342 -14.17 -0.75 5.98
CA ILE A 342 -15.37 -1.18 5.26
C ILE A 342 -15.84 -2.55 5.76
N TYR A 343 -14.98 -3.56 5.76
CA TYR A 343 -15.32 -4.93 6.13
C TYR A 343 -15.52 -5.06 7.64
N SER A 344 -16.73 -5.47 8.06
CA SER A 344 -17.07 -5.70 9.45
C SER A 344 -17.32 -7.17 9.79
N VAL A 345 -17.59 -8.01 8.79
CA VAL A 345 -17.88 -9.45 8.94
C VAL A 345 -16.72 -10.31 8.48
N SER A 346 -16.18 -10.06 7.30
CA SER A 346 -14.97 -10.73 6.80
C SER A 346 -14.31 -9.90 5.71
N ASP A 347 -12.99 -10.07 5.52
CA ASP A 347 -12.23 -9.55 4.36
C ASP A 347 -12.00 -10.72 3.39
N PRO A 348 -12.54 -10.69 2.16
CA PRO A 348 -12.42 -11.80 1.21
C PRO A 348 -10.97 -12.11 0.85
N ARG A 349 -10.08 -11.12 0.94
CA ARG A 349 -8.65 -11.30 0.66
C ARG A 349 -7.95 -12.08 1.76
N ALA A 350 -8.26 -11.80 3.04
CA ALA A 350 -7.76 -12.57 4.17
C ALA A 350 -8.24 -14.03 4.12
N GLU A 351 -9.51 -14.24 3.76
CA GLU A 351 -10.07 -15.61 3.60
C GLU A 351 -9.37 -16.41 2.48
N ILE A 352 -9.01 -15.74 1.38
CA ILE A 352 -8.27 -16.38 0.28
C ILE A 352 -6.85 -16.69 0.75
N PHE A 353 -6.13 -15.71 1.33
CA PHE A 353 -4.78 -15.94 1.83
C PHE A 353 -4.71 -17.12 2.79
N LYS A 354 -5.62 -17.18 3.77
CA LYS A 354 -5.63 -18.22 4.80
C LYS A 354 -5.56 -19.64 4.24
N LYS A 355 -6.21 -19.90 3.09
CA LYS A 355 -6.21 -21.23 2.47
C LYS A 355 -4.82 -21.67 1.98
N PHE A 356 -3.99 -20.73 1.55
CA PHE A 356 -2.66 -20.99 1.00
C PHE A 356 -1.55 -20.86 2.04
N VAL A 357 -1.78 -20.05 3.08
CA VAL A 357 -0.83 -19.86 4.18
C VAL A 357 -0.57 -21.19 4.90
N ALA A 358 -1.60 -21.98 5.18
CA ALA A 358 -1.44 -23.29 5.82
C ALA A 358 -0.53 -24.24 5.02
N GLN A 359 -0.73 -24.29 3.69
CA GLN A 359 0.10 -25.13 2.81
C GLN A 359 1.55 -24.65 2.80
N LEU A 360 1.78 -23.34 2.65
CA LEU A 360 3.12 -22.77 2.65
C LEU A 360 3.81 -22.96 4.01
N ALA A 361 3.08 -22.76 5.11
CA ALA A 361 3.60 -22.95 6.46
C ALA A 361 4.08 -24.39 6.68
N HIS A 362 3.31 -25.37 6.21
CA HIS A 362 3.70 -26.77 6.29
C HIS A 362 4.95 -27.06 5.45
N GLU A 363 5.01 -26.61 4.19
CA GLU A 363 6.18 -26.79 3.31
C GLU A 363 7.46 -26.17 3.88
N LYS A 364 7.33 -25.01 4.54
CA LYS A 364 8.46 -24.24 5.08
C LYS A 364 8.76 -24.53 6.55
N GLY A 365 7.97 -25.38 7.24
CA GLY A 365 8.15 -25.71 8.65
C GLY A 365 7.71 -24.60 9.64
N TYR A 366 6.75 -23.77 9.25
CA TYR A 366 6.17 -22.68 10.05
C TYR A 366 4.80 -23.02 10.66
N ASP A 367 4.49 -24.31 10.84
CA ASP A 367 3.19 -24.77 11.37
C ASP A 367 2.86 -24.15 12.72
N LYS A 368 3.84 -23.98 13.62
CA LYS A 368 3.65 -23.37 14.93
C LYS A 368 3.30 -21.88 14.85
N GLU A 369 4.01 -21.14 14.02
CA GLU A 369 3.70 -19.73 13.77
C GLU A 369 2.32 -19.56 13.17
N TYR A 370 1.98 -20.38 12.20
CA TYR A 370 0.64 -20.35 11.59
C TYR A 370 -0.45 -20.64 12.62
N ALA A 371 -0.26 -21.63 13.49
CA ALA A 371 -1.19 -21.94 14.58
C ALA A 371 -1.37 -20.74 15.55
N LEU A 372 -0.29 -20.01 15.84
CA LEU A 372 -0.37 -18.78 16.64
C LEU A 372 -1.20 -17.70 15.93
N TYR A 373 -1.03 -17.51 14.63
CA TYR A 373 -1.85 -16.57 13.86
C TYR A 373 -3.33 -16.97 13.90
N GLU A 374 -3.66 -18.25 13.69
CA GLU A 374 -5.05 -18.73 13.79
C GLU A 374 -5.63 -18.49 15.18
N LYS A 375 -4.87 -18.76 16.25
CA LYS A 375 -5.28 -18.53 17.63
C LYS A 375 -5.60 -17.04 17.85
N VAL A 376 -4.73 -16.13 17.42
CA VAL A 376 -4.96 -14.68 17.53
C VAL A 376 -6.17 -14.24 16.70
N GLU A 377 -6.34 -14.76 15.48
CA GLU A 377 -7.51 -14.46 14.63
C GLU A 377 -8.83 -14.82 15.33
N HIS A 378 -8.87 -15.95 16.05
CA HIS A 378 -10.06 -16.38 16.79
C HIS A 378 -10.31 -15.58 18.07
N MET A 379 -9.25 -15.30 18.85
CA MET A 379 -9.38 -14.67 20.17
C MET A 379 -9.55 -13.15 20.10
N ALA A 380 -8.86 -12.48 19.18
CA ALA A 380 -8.82 -11.03 19.12
C ALA A 380 -10.19 -10.35 18.93
N PRO A 381 -11.13 -10.85 18.10
CA PRO A 381 -12.46 -10.25 17.98
C PRO A 381 -13.23 -10.18 19.29
N GLU A 382 -13.22 -11.28 20.05
CA GLU A 382 -13.88 -11.38 21.35
C GLU A 382 -13.29 -10.40 22.36
N ILE A 383 -11.97 -10.40 22.50
CA ILE A 383 -11.24 -9.53 23.43
C ILE A 383 -11.46 -8.04 23.07
N ILE A 384 -11.44 -7.69 21.79
CA ILE A 384 -11.72 -6.32 21.33
C ILE A 384 -13.16 -5.93 21.66
N ALA A 385 -14.13 -6.82 21.43
CA ALA A 385 -15.54 -6.56 21.73
C ALA A 385 -15.76 -6.32 23.23
N GLU A 386 -15.19 -7.15 24.08
CA GLU A 386 -15.27 -7.03 25.53
C GLU A 386 -14.66 -5.72 26.06
N LYS A 387 -13.39 -5.42 25.65
CA LYS A 387 -12.63 -4.28 26.17
C LYS A 387 -13.11 -2.93 25.62
N ARG A 388 -13.59 -2.88 24.38
CA ARG A 388 -14.02 -1.63 23.72
C ARG A 388 -15.52 -1.41 23.70
N LYS A 389 -16.32 -2.35 24.20
CA LYS A 389 -17.80 -2.34 24.13
C LYS A 389 -18.27 -2.10 22.68
N MET A 390 -17.55 -2.67 21.71
CA MET A 390 -17.86 -2.57 20.28
C MET A 390 -18.68 -3.78 19.86
N TYR A 391 -19.93 -3.54 19.50
CA TYR A 391 -20.84 -4.58 18.98
C TYR A 391 -20.72 -4.75 17.45
N LYS A 392 -19.85 -3.98 16.80
CA LYS A 392 -19.56 -4.12 15.39
C LYS A 392 -18.46 -5.16 15.24
N GLY A 393 -18.70 -6.19 14.42
CA GLY A 393 -17.74 -7.27 14.22
C GLY A 393 -16.34 -6.75 13.83
N VAL A 394 -15.31 -7.40 14.33
CA VAL A 394 -13.90 -7.15 14.02
C VAL A 394 -13.33 -8.44 13.48
N ASN A 395 -12.68 -8.40 12.31
CA ASN A 395 -12.11 -9.58 11.65
C ASN A 395 -10.70 -9.28 11.16
N ALA A 396 -9.93 -10.34 10.91
CA ALA A 396 -8.65 -10.22 10.24
C ALA A 396 -8.82 -9.58 8.86
N ASN A 397 -7.97 -8.62 8.53
CA ASN A 397 -7.88 -8.02 7.21
C ASN A 397 -6.71 -8.63 6.42
N VAL A 398 -6.52 -8.22 5.17
CA VAL A 398 -5.47 -8.75 4.30
C VAL A 398 -4.07 -8.63 4.89
N ASP A 399 -3.78 -7.58 5.66
CA ASP A 399 -2.48 -7.33 6.27
C ASP A 399 -2.15 -8.33 7.38
N PHE A 400 -3.15 -8.98 7.97
CA PHE A 400 -2.96 -9.96 9.04
C PHE A 400 -2.11 -11.15 8.56
N TYR A 401 -2.39 -11.68 7.38
CA TYR A 401 -1.66 -12.84 6.84
C TYR A 401 -0.56 -12.48 5.86
N SER A 402 -0.63 -11.34 5.18
CA SER A 402 0.34 -11.00 4.13
C SER A 402 1.78 -10.90 4.63
N GLY A 403 1.98 -10.37 5.85
CA GLY A 403 3.30 -10.30 6.47
C GLY A 403 3.90 -11.67 6.75
N LEU A 404 3.09 -12.63 7.23
CA LEU A 404 3.52 -14.02 7.45
C LEU A 404 3.89 -14.70 6.12
N VAL A 405 3.07 -14.51 5.08
CA VAL A 405 3.37 -15.03 3.74
C VAL A 405 4.72 -14.51 3.25
N TYR A 406 4.93 -13.21 3.29
CA TYR A 406 6.19 -12.62 2.83
C TYR A 406 7.39 -13.09 3.65
N HIS A 407 7.23 -13.28 4.94
CA HIS A 407 8.25 -13.87 5.80
C HIS A 407 8.62 -15.29 5.36
N MET A 408 7.62 -16.15 5.14
CA MET A 408 7.83 -17.54 4.69
C MET A 408 8.45 -17.62 3.28
N LEU A 409 8.17 -16.63 2.42
CA LEU A 409 8.80 -16.48 1.11
C LEU A 409 10.25 -15.94 1.20
N GLY A 410 10.75 -15.61 2.40
CA GLY A 410 12.07 -15.01 2.57
C GLY A 410 12.19 -13.59 2.02
N ILE A 411 11.07 -12.90 1.89
CA ILE A 411 11.03 -11.50 1.44
C ILE A 411 11.41 -10.59 2.61
N PRO A 412 12.36 -9.67 2.46
CA PRO A 412 12.72 -8.74 3.51
C PRO A 412 11.58 -7.78 3.88
N GLU A 413 11.45 -7.43 5.17
CA GLU A 413 10.40 -6.50 5.64
C GLU A 413 10.40 -5.16 4.90
N GLN A 414 11.57 -4.66 4.47
CA GLN A 414 11.71 -3.45 3.69
C GLN A 414 10.94 -3.48 2.36
N LEU A 415 10.63 -4.69 1.85
CA LEU A 415 9.92 -4.90 0.60
C LEU A 415 8.41 -5.20 0.76
N TYR A 416 7.87 -5.30 1.97
CA TYR A 416 6.45 -5.62 2.18
C TYR A 416 5.53 -4.55 1.56
N THR A 417 5.71 -3.29 1.91
CA THR A 417 4.96 -2.19 1.29
C THR A 417 5.29 -1.99 -0.20
N PRO A 418 6.55 -2.09 -0.65
CA PRO A 418 6.89 -2.13 -2.07
C PRO A 418 6.19 -3.19 -2.90
N ILE A 419 6.05 -4.43 -2.40
CA ILE A 419 5.28 -5.49 -3.08
C ILE A 419 3.80 -5.10 -3.20
N PHE A 420 3.23 -4.52 -2.14
CA PHE A 420 1.89 -3.97 -2.20
C PHE A 420 1.76 -2.90 -3.30
N ALA A 421 2.77 -2.02 -3.43
CA ALA A 421 2.80 -1.00 -4.47
C ALA A 421 2.99 -1.60 -5.87
N ALA A 422 3.83 -2.65 -6.02
CA ALA A 422 4.04 -3.37 -7.28
C ALA A 422 2.76 -4.04 -7.81
N ALA A 423 1.87 -4.41 -6.92
CA ALA A 423 0.53 -4.85 -7.28
C ALA A 423 -0.40 -3.67 -7.61
N ARG A 424 -0.44 -2.66 -6.73
CA ARG A 424 -1.38 -1.55 -6.78
C ARG A 424 -1.14 -0.60 -7.96
N ILE A 425 0.04 -0.59 -8.57
CA ILE A 425 0.33 0.21 -9.76
C ILE A 425 -0.67 -0.06 -10.90
N VAL A 426 -1.17 -1.30 -11.01
CA VAL A 426 -2.20 -1.67 -11.99
C VAL A 426 -3.51 -0.92 -11.71
N GLY A 427 -3.99 -0.97 -10.47
CA GLY A 427 -5.19 -0.24 -10.06
C GLY A 427 -5.04 1.28 -10.23
N TRP A 428 -3.93 1.86 -9.80
CA TRP A 428 -3.68 3.30 -10.02
C TRP A 428 -3.67 3.67 -11.50
N SER A 429 -3.07 2.82 -12.35
CA SER A 429 -3.05 3.02 -13.80
C SER A 429 -4.46 3.00 -14.41
N ALA A 430 -5.26 2.02 -14.00
CA ALA A 430 -6.65 1.90 -14.45
C ALA A 430 -7.49 3.12 -14.03
N HIS A 431 -7.41 3.53 -12.77
CA HIS A 431 -8.11 4.71 -12.25
C HIS A 431 -7.62 6.02 -12.87
N ARG A 432 -6.32 6.14 -13.19
CA ARG A 432 -5.80 7.30 -13.93
C ARG A 432 -6.38 7.40 -15.33
N LEU A 433 -6.43 6.28 -16.06
CA LEU A 433 -7.04 6.23 -17.39
C LEU A 433 -8.54 6.53 -17.31
N GLU A 434 -9.25 5.98 -16.34
CA GLU A 434 -10.68 6.25 -16.12
C GLU A 434 -10.94 7.74 -15.85
N GLU A 435 -10.12 8.39 -15.00
CA GLU A 435 -10.21 9.81 -14.69
C GLU A 435 -10.01 10.68 -15.94
N LEU A 436 -8.99 10.39 -16.75
CA LEU A 436 -8.70 11.13 -17.98
C LEU A 436 -9.78 10.95 -19.07
N ILE A 437 -10.44 9.78 -19.10
CA ILE A 437 -11.48 9.49 -20.09
C ILE A 437 -12.80 10.17 -19.72
N ASN A 438 -13.14 10.28 -18.42
CA ASN A 438 -14.50 10.59 -17.98
C ASN A 438 -14.64 11.96 -17.32
N VAL A 439 -13.56 12.56 -16.81
CA VAL A 439 -13.62 13.77 -15.98
C VAL A 439 -12.79 14.89 -16.57
N ASP A 440 -13.42 16.09 -16.66
CA ASP A 440 -12.80 17.31 -17.18
C ASP A 440 -12.62 18.42 -16.11
N LYS A 441 -12.93 18.08 -14.84
CA LYS A 441 -12.93 19.05 -13.73
C LYS A 441 -11.92 18.68 -12.67
N ILE A 442 -11.15 19.68 -12.22
CA ILE A 442 -10.26 19.52 -11.08
C ILE A 442 -11.05 19.23 -9.80
N ILE A 443 -10.63 18.21 -9.05
CA ILE A 443 -11.20 17.86 -7.75
C ILE A 443 -10.82 18.92 -6.74
N ARG A 444 -11.81 19.72 -6.30
CA ARG A 444 -11.61 20.85 -5.40
C ARG A 444 -12.69 20.92 -4.32
N PRO A 445 -12.51 20.25 -3.18
CA PRO A 445 -13.45 20.34 -2.07
C PRO A 445 -13.46 21.74 -1.44
N ALA A 446 -14.59 22.09 -0.80
CA ALA A 446 -14.70 23.35 -0.05
C ALA A 446 -14.09 23.22 1.35
N TYR A 447 -13.51 24.30 1.84
CA TYR A 447 -13.04 24.46 3.22
C TYR A 447 -13.68 25.70 3.85
N MET A 448 -14.16 25.56 5.12
CA MET A 448 -14.71 26.65 5.89
C MET A 448 -13.57 27.44 6.56
N PRO A 449 -13.39 28.73 6.22
CA PRO A 449 -12.40 29.56 6.90
C PRO A 449 -12.89 29.89 8.31
N LEU A 450 -12.01 29.81 9.30
CA LEU A 450 -12.30 30.14 10.70
C LEU A 450 -11.65 31.45 11.14
N ALA A 451 -10.62 31.91 10.42
CA ALA A 451 -9.95 33.16 10.74
C ALA A 451 -10.83 34.34 10.38
N GLU A 452 -10.92 35.31 11.31
CA GLU A 452 -11.57 36.58 11.06
C GLU A 452 -10.76 37.43 10.07
N TYR A 453 -11.45 38.26 9.27
CA TYR A 453 -10.78 39.22 8.40
C TYR A 453 -10.09 40.28 9.24
N ARG A 454 -8.82 40.55 8.92
CA ARG A 454 -8.00 41.56 9.63
C ARG A 454 -7.40 42.53 8.64
N GLU A 455 -7.32 43.83 9.07
CA GLU A 455 -6.60 44.81 8.30
C GLU A 455 -5.09 44.62 8.42
N TYR A 456 -4.39 44.83 7.29
CA TYR A 456 -2.93 44.80 7.29
C TYR A 456 -2.36 46.00 8.06
N LYS A 457 -1.51 45.75 9.01
CA LYS A 457 -0.72 46.77 9.72
C LYS A 457 0.70 46.79 9.20
N ASN A 458 1.31 47.96 9.04
CA ASN A 458 2.71 48.07 8.67
C ASN A 458 3.61 47.40 9.71
N LEU A 459 4.81 47.01 9.29
CA LEU A 459 5.72 46.27 10.16
C LEU A 459 6.05 46.98 11.47
N ASN A 460 6.15 48.34 11.42
CA ASN A 460 6.46 49.17 12.57
C ASN A 460 5.25 49.46 13.47
N ASP A 461 4.04 49.05 13.07
CA ASP A 461 2.77 49.32 13.77
C ASP A 461 2.16 48.05 14.40
N ARG A 462 2.93 46.96 14.44
CA ARG A 462 2.51 45.65 14.96
C ARG A 462 2.92 45.44 16.40
#